data_a8e06fc25a640e3ac985be02c9f83ca1
#
_entry.id   a8e06fc25a640e3ac985be02c9f83ca1
#
_cell.length_a   1.000
_cell.length_b   1.000
_cell.length_c   1.000
_cell.angle_alpha   90.00
_cell.angle_beta   90.00
_cell.angle_gamma   90.00
#
_symmetry.space_group_name_H-M   'P 1'
#
loop_
_entity.id
_entity.type
_entity.pdbx_description
1 polymer ?
#
loop_
_entity_poly.entity_id
_entity_poly.type
_entity_poly.pdbx_seq_one_letter_code
_entity_poly.pdbx_strand_id
1 'polypeptide(L)'
;KSFDGHCILRDFSYKFVRGEKIGIVGKNGVGKSTFLNIITQNLQPDSGSISIGETVVYGYYKQSGIAFNETDRVIDIVKNIAERIDLGNGRIMSASQFLEYFMFTDKQQYSLVEKLSGGERRRLYLLTVLMGNPNFLILDEPTNDLDIITLNVLEEYLKGFKGCLLIVSHDRFFTDKVVDRIFAFEGNGIVKDFPGNYTIYKNKKEEEKEQLEKIEKEKKKTEQPQSTPNNS
;
A
#
# COMPACT_ATOMS: atom_id res chain seq x y z
N LYS A 1 5.36 19.18 2.42
CA LYS A 1 5.80 19.08 1.01
C LYS A 1 4.77 19.71 0.12
N SER A 2 5.22 20.60 -0.75
CA SER A 2 4.36 21.27 -1.74
C SER A 2 5.00 21.19 -3.13
N PHE A 3 4.19 21.27 -4.18
CA PHE A 3 4.61 21.45 -5.56
C PHE A 3 3.77 22.57 -6.21
N ASP A 4 4.41 23.53 -6.84
CA ASP A 4 3.77 24.66 -7.55
C ASP A 4 2.65 25.33 -6.74
N GLY A 5 2.89 25.54 -5.44
CA GLY A 5 1.92 26.14 -4.52
C GLY A 5 0.85 25.20 -3.98
N HIS A 6 0.76 23.96 -4.47
CA HIS A 6 -0.16 22.95 -3.97
C HIS A 6 0.45 22.16 -2.82
N CYS A 7 -0.18 22.22 -1.65
CA CYS A 7 0.25 21.47 -0.48
C CYS A 7 -0.16 19.99 -0.61
N ILE A 8 0.84 19.10 -0.63
CA ILE A 8 0.68 17.66 -0.79
C ILE A 8 0.72 16.92 0.55
N LEU A 9 1.56 17.39 1.47
CA LEU A 9 1.69 16.83 2.81
C LEU A 9 1.98 17.96 3.80
N ARG A 10 1.16 18.07 4.86
CA ARG A 10 1.29 19.11 5.89
C ARG A 10 1.22 18.48 7.27
N ASP A 11 2.15 18.89 8.15
CA ASP A 11 2.13 18.61 9.58
C ASP A 11 1.90 17.14 9.94
N PHE A 12 2.41 16.23 9.10
CA PHE A 12 2.30 14.80 9.33
C PHE A 12 3.52 14.34 10.14
N SER A 13 3.28 13.85 11.34
CA SER A 13 4.29 13.23 12.21
C SER A 13 3.84 11.83 12.60
N TYR A 14 4.66 10.83 12.32
CA TYR A 14 4.35 9.44 12.64
C TYR A 14 5.60 8.64 12.94
N LYS A 15 5.50 7.73 13.91
CA LYS A 15 6.55 6.78 14.24
C LYS A 15 6.06 5.39 13.91
N PHE A 16 6.60 4.81 12.84
CA PHE A 16 6.29 3.45 12.44
C PHE A 16 6.82 2.44 13.45
N VAL A 17 5.99 1.46 13.78
CA VAL A 17 6.33 0.41 14.72
C VAL A 17 6.34 -0.95 14.00
N ARG A 18 7.23 -1.83 14.41
CA ARG A 18 7.32 -3.17 13.86
C ARG A 18 6.00 -3.93 14.05
N GLY A 19 5.53 -4.56 12.98
CA GLY A 19 4.29 -5.33 12.95
C GLY A 19 3.06 -4.52 12.54
N GLU A 20 3.16 -3.19 12.41
CA GLU A 20 2.05 -2.38 11.88
C GLU A 20 1.77 -2.69 10.42
N LYS A 21 0.49 -2.76 10.08
CA LYS A 21 0.00 -2.98 8.72
C LYS A 21 -0.97 -1.88 8.34
N ILE A 22 -0.50 -0.95 7.51
CA ILE A 22 -1.17 0.32 7.23
C ILE A 22 -1.63 0.36 5.78
N GLY A 23 -2.92 0.59 5.57
CA GLY A 23 -3.49 0.89 4.27
C GLY A 23 -3.46 2.39 3.99
N ILE A 24 -3.02 2.79 2.81
CA ILE A 24 -3.01 4.18 2.36
C ILE A 24 -4.16 4.35 1.37
N VAL A 25 -5.10 5.23 1.71
CA VAL A 25 -6.29 5.48 0.91
C VAL A 25 -6.45 6.96 0.56
N GLY A 26 -7.09 7.24 -0.56
CA GLY A 26 -7.35 8.60 -1.04
C GLY A 26 -7.46 8.65 -2.56
N LYS A 27 -8.01 9.74 -3.09
CA LYS A 27 -8.17 9.97 -4.53
C LYS A 27 -6.81 9.93 -5.24
N ASN A 28 -6.84 9.72 -6.55
CA ASN A 28 -5.62 9.83 -7.36
C ASN A 28 -5.12 11.28 -7.34
N GLY A 29 -3.80 11.46 -7.31
CA GLY A 29 -3.16 12.78 -7.27
C GLY A 29 -3.11 13.47 -5.91
N VAL A 30 -3.69 12.90 -4.84
CA VAL A 30 -3.68 13.55 -3.49
C VAL A 30 -2.33 13.48 -2.76
N GLY A 31 -1.32 12.80 -3.32
CA GLY A 31 0.02 12.75 -2.72
C GLY A 31 0.45 11.41 -2.14
N LYS A 32 -0.28 10.32 -2.36
CA LYS A 32 0.09 8.98 -1.87
C LYS A 32 1.50 8.57 -2.30
N SER A 33 1.80 8.62 -3.60
CA SER A 33 3.14 8.28 -4.13
C SER A 33 4.21 9.27 -3.69
N THR A 34 3.87 10.56 -3.51
CA THR A 34 4.77 11.56 -2.93
C THR A 34 5.16 11.17 -1.51
N PHE A 35 4.20 10.77 -0.69
CA PHE A 35 4.44 10.29 0.67
C PHE A 35 5.36 9.06 0.67
N LEU A 36 5.08 8.07 -0.18
CA LEU A 36 5.95 6.88 -0.30
C LEU A 36 7.39 7.25 -0.71
N ASN A 37 7.55 8.19 -1.63
CA ASN A 37 8.87 8.66 -2.04
C ASN A 37 9.59 9.42 -0.91
N ILE A 38 8.86 10.14 -0.08
CA ILE A 38 9.42 10.83 1.08
C ILE A 38 9.94 9.82 2.10
N ILE A 39 9.13 8.83 2.51
CA ILE A 39 9.54 7.84 3.52
C ILE A 39 10.66 6.91 3.05
N THR A 40 10.78 6.70 1.74
CA THR A 40 11.90 5.95 1.13
C THR A 40 13.11 6.83 0.79
N GLN A 41 13.09 8.11 1.16
CA GLN A 41 14.14 9.12 0.90
C GLN A 41 14.45 9.36 -0.59
N ASN A 42 13.57 8.93 -1.50
CA ASN A 42 13.65 9.26 -2.92
C ASN A 42 13.25 10.72 -3.19
N LEU A 43 12.60 11.37 -2.22
CA LEU A 43 12.19 12.77 -2.26
C LEU A 43 12.38 13.39 -0.88
N GLN A 44 13.01 14.56 -0.84
CA GLN A 44 13.17 15.31 0.42
C GLN A 44 11.91 16.12 0.76
N PRO A 45 11.47 16.17 2.03
CA PRO A 45 10.44 17.09 2.45
C PRO A 45 10.96 18.55 2.37
N ASP A 46 10.06 19.52 2.25
CA ASP A 46 10.43 20.93 2.25
C ASP A 46 10.78 21.43 3.67
N SER A 47 10.15 20.81 4.68
CA SER A 47 10.42 21.04 6.09
C SER A 47 10.18 19.77 6.89
N GLY A 48 10.71 19.73 8.11
CA GLY A 48 10.70 18.53 8.95
C GLY A 48 11.87 17.58 8.64
N SER A 49 11.85 16.40 9.27
CA SER A 49 12.95 15.43 9.15
C SER A 49 12.41 14.00 9.14
N ILE A 50 13.19 13.12 8.55
CA ILE A 50 12.93 11.69 8.54
C ILE A 50 14.12 10.99 9.18
N SER A 51 13.86 10.19 10.22
CA SER A 51 14.87 9.35 10.83
C SER A 51 14.56 7.88 10.51
N ILE A 52 15.53 7.19 9.93
CA ILE A 52 15.44 5.77 9.58
C ILE A 52 16.43 5.01 10.44
N GLY A 53 15.96 3.96 11.11
CA GLY A 53 16.83 3.08 11.89
C GLY A 53 17.83 2.33 11.00
N GLU A 54 19.04 2.12 11.47
CA GLU A 54 20.12 1.45 10.72
C GLU A 54 19.78 0.01 10.27
N THR A 55 18.83 -0.64 10.95
CA THR A 55 18.41 -2.01 10.66
C THR A 55 17.23 -2.08 9.69
N VAL A 56 16.73 -0.93 9.20
CA VAL A 56 15.59 -0.91 8.26
C VAL A 56 16.03 -1.38 6.88
N VAL A 57 15.38 -2.44 6.42
CA VAL A 57 15.53 -2.99 5.06
C VAL A 57 14.21 -2.78 4.34
N TYR A 58 14.22 -1.89 3.36
CA TYR A 58 13.04 -1.61 2.54
C TYR A 58 12.84 -2.66 1.44
N GLY A 59 11.59 -3.12 1.30
CA GLY A 59 11.09 -3.74 0.09
C GLY A 59 10.05 -2.82 -0.53
N TYR A 60 10.24 -2.40 -1.78
CA TYR A 60 9.28 -1.51 -2.44
C TYR A 60 8.83 -2.10 -3.78
N TYR A 61 7.61 -2.62 -3.79
CA TYR A 61 6.92 -3.00 -5.02
C TYR A 61 6.23 -1.76 -5.62
N LYS A 62 6.79 -1.24 -6.71
CA LYS A 62 6.31 -0.04 -7.40
C LYS A 62 5.37 -0.40 -8.53
N GLN A 63 4.35 0.41 -8.76
CA GLN A 63 3.46 0.27 -9.91
C GLN A 63 4.20 0.31 -11.26
N SER A 64 5.29 1.09 -11.37
CA SER A 64 6.11 1.15 -12.59
C SER A 64 6.80 -0.18 -12.94
N GLY A 65 6.92 -1.08 -11.96
CA GLY A 65 7.63 -2.34 -12.14
C GLY A 65 9.15 -2.18 -12.22
N ILE A 66 9.81 -3.23 -12.69
CA ILE A 66 11.26 -3.29 -12.94
C ILE A 66 11.50 -3.94 -14.31
N ALA A 67 12.54 -3.53 -14.99
CA ALA A 67 13.05 -4.21 -16.17
C ALA A 67 14.00 -5.34 -15.74
N PHE A 68 13.78 -6.53 -16.26
CA PHE A 68 14.70 -7.65 -16.13
C PHE A 68 15.54 -7.81 -17.38
N ASN A 69 16.68 -8.44 -17.25
CA ASN A 69 17.41 -8.91 -18.41
C ASN A 69 16.67 -10.12 -19.01
N GLU A 70 16.27 -10.01 -20.27
CA GLU A 70 15.44 -11.00 -20.97
C GLU A 70 16.11 -12.38 -21.09
N THR A 71 17.45 -12.42 -21.07
CA THR A 71 18.25 -13.63 -21.21
C THR A 71 18.54 -14.35 -19.88
N ASP A 72 18.15 -13.75 -18.73
CA ASP A 72 18.32 -14.40 -17.45
C ASP A 72 17.26 -15.47 -17.22
N ARG A 73 17.62 -16.51 -16.48
CA ARG A 73 16.65 -17.48 -15.99
C ARG A 73 15.95 -16.94 -14.75
N VAL A 74 14.66 -17.23 -14.63
CA VAL A 74 13.83 -16.83 -13.50
C VAL A 74 14.46 -17.19 -12.16
N ILE A 75 14.94 -18.44 -12.01
CA ILE A 75 15.55 -18.94 -10.78
C ILE A 75 16.84 -18.19 -10.43
N ASP A 76 17.64 -17.82 -11.43
CA ASP A 76 18.92 -17.15 -11.21
C ASP A 76 18.71 -15.72 -10.70
N ILE A 77 17.68 -15.01 -11.20
CA ILE A 77 17.30 -13.69 -10.70
C ILE A 77 17.01 -13.73 -9.20
N VAL A 78 16.21 -14.73 -8.76
CA VAL A 78 15.81 -14.84 -7.36
C VAL A 78 16.99 -15.30 -6.50
N LYS A 79 17.79 -16.26 -6.96
CA LYS A 79 19.00 -16.73 -6.25
C LYS A 79 20.07 -15.65 -6.09
N ASN A 80 20.21 -14.76 -7.06
CA ASN A 80 21.16 -13.64 -6.98
C ASN A 80 20.81 -12.65 -5.85
N ILE A 81 19.56 -12.63 -5.41
CA ILE A 81 19.14 -11.81 -4.26
C ILE A 81 19.43 -12.56 -2.95
N ALA A 82 18.94 -13.79 -2.85
CA ALA A 82 19.20 -14.67 -1.74
C ALA A 82 18.93 -16.14 -2.13
N GLU A 83 19.71 -17.08 -1.58
CA GLU A 83 19.46 -18.51 -1.76
C GLU A 83 18.28 -19.02 -0.94
N ARG A 84 18.00 -18.36 0.18
CA ARG A 84 16.94 -18.73 1.13
C ARG A 84 16.25 -17.49 1.67
N ILE A 85 14.96 -17.64 1.98
CA ILE A 85 14.15 -16.62 2.64
C ILE A 85 13.59 -17.17 3.95
N ASP A 86 13.63 -16.36 5.01
CA ASP A 86 12.95 -16.65 6.27
C ASP A 86 11.55 -16.00 6.25
N LEU A 87 10.51 -16.84 6.22
CA LEU A 87 9.11 -16.39 6.28
C LEU A 87 8.65 -16.05 7.70
N GLY A 88 9.54 -16.10 8.67
CA GLY A 88 9.20 -16.02 10.08
C GLY A 88 8.73 -17.38 10.64
N ASN A 89 8.55 -17.46 11.95
CA ASN A 89 8.12 -18.69 12.64
C ASN A 89 9.01 -19.93 12.38
N GLY A 90 10.29 -19.73 12.03
CA GLY A 90 11.24 -20.82 11.73
C GLY A 90 11.02 -21.48 10.35
N ARG A 91 10.17 -20.94 9.51
CA ARG A 91 9.96 -21.45 8.13
C ARG A 91 10.98 -20.79 7.20
N ILE A 92 11.99 -21.56 6.81
CA ILE A 92 12.96 -21.15 5.80
C ILE A 92 12.64 -21.87 4.50
N MET A 93 12.58 -21.14 3.40
CA MET A 93 12.41 -21.67 2.04
C MET A 93 13.64 -21.37 1.19
N SER A 94 14.00 -22.29 0.31
CA SER A 94 14.94 -22.01 -0.78
C SER A 94 14.31 -21.10 -1.82
N ALA A 95 15.12 -20.48 -2.67
CA ALA A 95 14.64 -19.67 -3.79
C ALA A 95 13.66 -20.44 -4.69
N SER A 96 13.96 -21.74 -4.98
CA SER A 96 13.07 -22.59 -5.78
C SER A 96 11.74 -22.86 -5.07
N GLN A 97 11.76 -23.21 -3.78
CA GLN A 97 10.54 -23.42 -3.01
C GLN A 97 9.69 -22.15 -2.90
N PHE A 98 10.34 -20.98 -2.81
CA PHE A 98 9.64 -19.70 -2.76
C PHE A 98 9.02 -19.33 -4.11
N LEU A 99 9.70 -19.63 -5.22
CA LEU A 99 9.13 -19.52 -6.56
C LEU A 99 7.91 -20.45 -6.72
N GLU A 100 8.00 -21.71 -6.28
CA GLU A 100 6.90 -22.66 -6.30
C GLU A 100 5.72 -22.19 -5.43
N TYR A 101 6.00 -21.67 -4.25
CA TYR A 101 4.98 -21.07 -3.36
C TYR A 101 4.21 -19.94 -4.05
N PHE A 102 4.86 -19.18 -4.91
CA PHE A 102 4.24 -18.17 -5.77
C PHE A 102 3.92 -18.69 -7.18
N MET A 103 3.63 -19.99 -7.31
CA MET A 103 3.06 -20.62 -8.49
C MET A 103 3.95 -20.61 -9.75
N PHE A 104 5.27 -20.54 -9.59
CA PHE A 104 6.21 -20.82 -10.69
C PHE A 104 6.51 -22.30 -10.73
N THR A 105 6.07 -22.97 -11.79
CA THR A 105 6.40 -24.39 -12.04
C THR A 105 7.90 -24.57 -12.28
N ASP A 106 8.44 -25.77 -12.07
CA ASP A 106 9.85 -26.07 -12.34
C ASP A 106 10.28 -25.64 -13.74
N LYS A 107 9.44 -25.90 -14.75
CA LYS A 107 9.71 -25.48 -16.12
C LYS A 107 9.85 -23.97 -16.25
N GLN A 108 9.01 -23.20 -15.58
CA GLN A 108 9.06 -21.73 -15.60
C GLN A 108 10.27 -21.20 -14.83
N GLN A 109 10.65 -21.83 -13.72
CA GLN A 109 11.82 -21.42 -12.93
C GLN A 109 13.12 -21.48 -13.76
N TYR A 110 13.26 -22.47 -14.63
CA TYR A 110 14.43 -22.62 -15.49
C TYR A 110 14.28 -21.99 -16.87
N SER A 111 13.14 -21.35 -17.17
CA SER A 111 12.95 -20.61 -18.43
C SER A 111 13.60 -19.24 -18.39
N LEU A 112 13.85 -18.66 -19.57
CA LEU A 112 14.31 -17.29 -19.71
C LEU A 112 13.15 -16.32 -19.43
N VAL A 113 13.46 -15.14 -18.92
CA VAL A 113 12.48 -14.08 -18.63
C VAL A 113 11.70 -13.66 -19.87
N GLU A 114 12.32 -13.65 -21.05
CA GLU A 114 11.63 -13.34 -22.31
C GLU A 114 10.40 -14.21 -22.59
N LYS A 115 10.35 -15.43 -22.03
CA LYS A 115 9.24 -16.38 -22.20
C LYS A 115 8.10 -16.16 -21.20
N LEU A 116 8.27 -15.29 -20.24
CA LEU A 116 7.24 -14.98 -19.26
C LEU A 116 6.19 -14.04 -19.84
N SER A 117 4.93 -14.29 -19.51
CA SER A 117 3.82 -13.36 -19.72
C SER A 117 3.99 -12.10 -18.85
N GLY A 118 3.27 -11.04 -19.17
CA GLY A 118 3.28 -9.80 -18.38
C GLY A 118 2.93 -10.02 -16.90
N GLY A 119 1.90 -10.86 -16.62
CA GLY A 119 1.51 -11.20 -15.25
C GLY A 119 2.57 -12.00 -14.51
N GLU A 120 3.24 -12.96 -15.19
CA GLU A 120 4.34 -13.72 -14.60
C GLU A 120 5.56 -12.82 -14.32
N ARG A 121 5.86 -11.85 -15.17
CA ARG A 121 6.90 -10.84 -14.91
C ARG A 121 6.58 -9.98 -13.70
N ARG A 122 5.32 -9.57 -13.53
CA ARG A 122 4.86 -8.82 -12.34
C ARG A 122 4.98 -9.64 -11.07
N ARG A 123 4.62 -10.92 -11.14
CA ARG A 123 4.78 -11.88 -10.05
C ARG A 123 6.26 -12.11 -9.71
N LEU A 124 7.13 -12.25 -10.72
CA LEU A 124 8.57 -12.34 -10.51
C LEU A 124 9.12 -11.08 -9.84
N TYR A 125 8.68 -9.89 -10.27
CA TYR A 125 9.07 -8.64 -9.63
C TYR A 125 8.67 -8.60 -8.14
N LEU A 126 7.44 -9.01 -7.82
CA LEU A 126 7.03 -9.12 -6.41
C LEU A 126 7.97 -10.03 -5.63
N LEU A 127 8.29 -11.21 -6.18
CA LEU A 127 9.21 -12.16 -5.55
C LEU A 127 10.59 -11.57 -5.29
N THR A 128 11.15 -10.79 -6.23
CA THR A 128 12.46 -10.13 -6.03
C THR A 128 12.41 -9.15 -4.87
N VAL A 129 11.30 -8.43 -4.70
CA VAL A 129 11.12 -7.52 -3.56
C VAL A 129 11.04 -8.28 -2.23
N LEU A 130 10.28 -9.36 -2.17
CA LEU A 130 10.09 -10.16 -0.96
C LEU A 130 11.35 -10.96 -0.59
N MET A 131 12.08 -11.47 -1.60
CA MET A 131 13.30 -12.25 -1.41
C MET A 131 14.44 -11.43 -0.77
N GLY A 132 14.41 -10.11 -0.91
CA GLY A 132 15.29 -9.18 -0.20
C GLY A 132 15.09 -9.19 1.33
N ASN A 133 14.17 -10.00 1.84
CA ASN A 133 13.84 -10.15 3.26
C ASN A 133 13.61 -8.80 3.97
N PRO A 134 12.74 -7.94 3.43
CA PRO A 134 12.50 -6.62 3.98
C PRO A 134 11.85 -6.71 5.37
N ASN A 135 12.13 -5.73 6.22
CA ASN A 135 11.40 -5.53 7.47
C ASN A 135 10.50 -4.27 7.45
N PHE A 136 10.57 -3.53 6.35
CA PHE A 136 9.65 -2.45 6.00
C PHE A 136 9.22 -2.65 4.54
N LEU A 137 8.00 -3.15 4.33
CA LEU A 137 7.48 -3.51 3.01
C LEU A 137 6.47 -2.46 2.54
N ILE A 138 6.66 -1.98 1.31
CA ILE A 138 5.76 -1.05 0.64
C ILE A 138 5.22 -1.72 -0.62
N LEU A 139 3.90 -1.79 -0.74
CA LEU A 139 3.21 -2.31 -1.91
C LEU A 139 2.34 -1.21 -2.53
N ASP A 140 2.71 -0.75 -3.71
CA ASP A 140 1.99 0.31 -4.44
C ASP A 140 1.15 -0.30 -5.55
N GLU A 141 -0.17 -0.40 -5.31
CA GLU A 141 -1.20 -0.98 -6.18
C GLU A 141 -0.90 -2.42 -6.65
N PRO A 142 -0.57 -3.36 -5.73
CA PRO A 142 -0.23 -4.73 -6.13
C PRO A 142 -1.40 -5.47 -6.77
N THR A 143 -2.63 -5.07 -6.48
CA THR A 143 -3.86 -5.71 -6.97
C THR A 143 -4.15 -5.44 -8.43
N ASN A 144 -3.55 -4.42 -9.03
CA ASN A 144 -3.80 -4.09 -10.44
C ASN A 144 -3.09 -5.05 -11.41
N ASP A 145 -1.97 -5.64 -10.98
CA ASP A 145 -1.04 -6.34 -11.85
C ASP A 145 -0.93 -7.85 -11.57
N LEU A 146 -1.51 -8.32 -10.47
CA LEU A 146 -1.41 -9.69 -10.02
C LEU A 146 -2.75 -10.42 -10.22
N ASP A 147 -2.68 -11.68 -10.64
CA ASP A 147 -3.86 -12.54 -10.72
C ASP A 147 -4.37 -12.93 -9.31
N ILE A 148 -5.62 -13.35 -9.22
CA ILE A 148 -6.30 -13.65 -7.97
C ILE A 148 -5.60 -14.74 -7.14
N ILE A 149 -4.97 -15.70 -7.81
CA ILE A 149 -4.26 -16.80 -7.15
C ILE A 149 -3.00 -16.24 -6.48
N THR A 150 -2.24 -15.43 -7.22
CA THR A 150 -1.06 -14.74 -6.69
C THR A 150 -1.42 -13.81 -5.54
N LEU A 151 -2.54 -13.09 -5.64
CA LEU A 151 -3.03 -12.22 -4.56
C LEU A 151 -3.37 -13.01 -3.29
N ASN A 152 -3.98 -14.19 -3.41
CA ASN A 152 -4.25 -15.05 -2.25
C ASN A 152 -2.96 -15.54 -1.58
N VAL A 153 -1.95 -15.91 -2.37
CA VAL A 153 -0.62 -16.30 -1.84
C VAL A 153 0.06 -15.12 -1.16
N LEU A 154 -0.01 -13.93 -1.76
CA LEU A 154 0.51 -12.70 -1.16
C LEU A 154 -0.20 -12.36 0.15
N GLU A 155 -1.53 -12.48 0.20
CA GLU A 155 -2.33 -12.27 1.41
C GLU A 155 -1.86 -13.18 2.56
N GLU A 156 -1.67 -14.47 2.29
CA GLU A 156 -1.16 -15.42 3.29
C GLU A 156 0.27 -15.08 3.75
N TYR A 157 1.14 -14.69 2.83
CA TYR A 157 2.47 -14.19 3.17
C TYR A 157 2.41 -12.97 4.08
N LEU A 158 1.56 -11.98 3.72
CA LEU A 158 1.44 -10.72 4.47
C LEU A 158 0.80 -10.89 5.85
N LYS A 159 -0.08 -11.88 6.04
CA LYS A 159 -0.60 -12.23 7.38
C LYS A 159 0.52 -12.64 8.34
N GLY A 160 1.48 -13.42 7.83
CA GLY A 160 2.65 -13.87 8.59
C GLY A 160 3.77 -12.83 8.72
N PHE A 161 3.72 -11.75 7.94
CA PHE A 161 4.78 -10.74 7.89
C PHE A 161 4.87 -9.96 9.21
N LYS A 162 6.06 -9.96 9.82
CA LYS A 162 6.31 -9.34 11.14
C LYS A 162 6.91 -7.94 11.07
N GLY A 163 7.24 -7.48 9.87
CA GLY A 163 7.75 -6.13 9.63
C GLY A 163 6.64 -5.09 9.60
N CYS A 164 7.00 -3.85 9.33
CA CYS A 164 6.05 -2.79 9.01
C CYS A 164 5.60 -2.90 7.55
N LEU A 165 4.31 -2.79 7.30
CA LEU A 165 3.71 -2.90 5.98
C LEU A 165 2.94 -1.63 5.64
N LEU A 166 3.21 -1.06 4.48
CA LEU A 166 2.40 -0.01 3.86
C LEU A 166 1.81 -0.54 2.55
N ILE A 167 0.50 -0.42 2.37
CA ILE A 167 -0.19 -0.83 1.15
C ILE A 167 -0.99 0.34 0.60
N VAL A 168 -0.73 0.71 -0.64
CA VAL A 168 -1.65 1.53 -1.44
C VAL A 168 -2.45 0.56 -2.30
N SER A 169 -3.76 0.51 -2.13
CA SER A 169 -4.64 -0.31 -2.97
C SER A 169 -6.06 0.27 -3.01
N HIS A 170 -6.70 0.11 -4.15
CA HIS A 170 -8.13 0.37 -4.33
C HIS A 170 -9.00 -0.87 -4.08
N ASP A 171 -8.39 -2.04 -3.93
CA ASP A 171 -9.09 -3.28 -3.58
C ASP A 171 -9.35 -3.35 -2.06
N ARG A 172 -10.60 -3.08 -1.69
CA ARG A 172 -11.04 -3.12 -0.30
C ARG A 172 -10.94 -4.52 0.32
N PHE A 173 -11.23 -5.57 -0.46
CA PHE A 173 -11.24 -6.93 0.08
C PHE A 173 -9.84 -7.40 0.44
N PHE A 174 -8.86 -7.09 -0.40
CA PHE A 174 -7.46 -7.35 -0.11
C PHE A 174 -6.99 -6.52 1.09
N THR A 175 -7.30 -5.22 1.08
CA THR A 175 -6.87 -4.29 2.14
C THR A 175 -7.45 -4.70 3.49
N ASP A 176 -8.76 -5.01 3.58
CA ASP A 176 -9.41 -5.40 4.83
C ASP A 176 -8.84 -6.65 5.49
N LYS A 177 -8.31 -7.58 4.70
CA LYS A 177 -7.73 -8.81 5.20
C LYS A 177 -6.32 -8.66 5.74
N VAL A 178 -5.63 -7.56 5.35
CA VAL A 178 -4.20 -7.42 5.59
C VAL A 178 -3.87 -6.27 6.53
N VAL A 179 -4.66 -5.17 6.52
CA VAL A 179 -4.32 -3.96 7.30
C VAL A 179 -5.21 -3.81 8.54
N ASP A 180 -4.66 -3.20 9.56
CA ASP A 180 -5.30 -2.88 10.83
C ASP A 180 -5.33 -1.36 11.14
N ARG A 181 -4.80 -0.55 10.21
CA ARG A 181 -4.74 0.92 10.31
C ARG A 181 -4.85 1.53 8.92
N ILE A 182 -5.46 2.71 8.82
CA ILE A 182 -5.62 3.45 7.56
C ILE A 182 -5.01 4.84 7.68
N PHE A 183 -4.17 5.22 6.72
CA PHE A 183 -3.81 6.60 6.45
C PHE A 183 -4.69 7.15 5.34
N ALA A 184 -5.63 8.01 5.71
CA ALA A 184 -6.58 8.61 4.78
C ALA A 184 -6.07 9.96 4.28
N PHE A 185 -5.73 10.03 3.02
CA PHE A 185 -5.33 11.25 2.32
C PHE A 185 -6.58 12.00 1.86
N GLU A 186 -6.93 13.07 2.59
CA GLU A 186 -8.15 13.85 2.34
C GLU A 186 -7.96 15.00 1.34
N GLY A 187 -6.72 15.20 0.86
CA GLY A 187 -6.34 16.35 0.02
C GLY A 187 -5.86 17.54 0.85
N ASN A 188 -5.39 18.60 0.17
CA ASN A 188 -4.84 19.80 0.79
C ASN A 188 -3.73 19.54 1.84
N GLY A 189 -3.01 18.44 1.65
CA GLY A 189 -1.91 18.03 2.54
C GLY A 189 -2.35 17.32 3.83
N ILE A 190 -3.63 17.05 4.01
CA ILE A 190 -4.17 16.43 5.22
C ILE A 190 -4.11 14.92 5.10
N VAL A 191 -3.44 14.28 6.06
CA VAL A 191 -3.44 12.82 6.23
C VAL A 191 -4.00 12.51 7.61
N LYS A 192 -5.10 11.77 7.66
CA LYS A 192 -5.70 11.30 8.91
C LYS A 192 -5.26 9.88 9.20
N ASP A 193 -4.79 9.66 10.41
CA ASP A 193 -4.50 8.35 10.97
C ASP A 193 -5.76 7.77 11.59
N PHE A 194 -6.18 6.61 11.10
CA PHE A 194 -7.40 5.96 11.51
C PHE A 194 -7.11 4.51 11.95
N PRO A 195 -7.33 4.15 13.24
CA PRO A 195 -7.20 2.78 13.69
C PRO A 195 -8.40 1.95 13.19
N GLY A 196 -8.11 0.81 12.57
CA GLY A 196 -9.09 -0.10 11.98
C GLY A 196 -8.82 -0.36 10.50
N ASN A 197 -9.55 -1.32 9.94
CA ASN A 197 -9.45 -1.69 8.54
C ASN A 197 -10.24 -0.73 7.63
N TYR A 198 -10.20 -0.98 6.33
CA TYR A 198 -10.85 -0.11 5.33
C TYR A 198 -12.38 -0.06 5.50
N THR A 199 -13.02 -1.18 5.82
CA THR A 199 -14.48 -1.23 6.03
C THR A 199 -14.90 -0.38 7.22
N ILE A 200 -14.19 -0.45 8.35
CA ILE A 200 -14.47 0.38 9.54
C ILE A 200 -14.28 1.87 9.20
N TYR A 201 -13.20 2.22 8.51
CA TYR A 201 -12.94 3.58 8.04
C TYR A 201 -14.08 4.11 7.16
N LYS A 202 -14.50 3.31 6.17
CA LYS A 202 -15.54 3.69 5.23
C LYS A 202 -16.89 3.92 5.91
N ASN A 203 -17.31 3.00 6.79
CA ASN A 203 -18.57 3.13 7.53
C ASN A 203 -18.59 4.41 8.36
N LYS A 204 -17.50 4.70 9.07
CA LYS A 204 -17.40 5.95 9.85
C LYS A 204 -17.48 7.20 8.97
N LYS A 205 -16.87 7.18 7.79
CA LYS A 205 -16.97 8.29 6.84
C LYS A 205 -18.38 8.49 6.31
N GLU A 206 -19.11 7.41 6.06
CA GLU A 206 -20.53 7.45 5.65
C GLU A 206 -21.39 8.04 6.77
N GLU A 207 -21.20 7.61 8.02
CA GLU A 207 -21.88 8.16 9.20
C GLU A 207 -21.60 9.66 9.39
N GLU A 208 -20.32 10.08 9.30
CA GLU A 208 -19.93 11.50 9.39
C GLU A 208 -20.64 12.33 8.30
N LYS A 209 -20.70 11.82 7.08
CA LYS A 209 -21.38 12.49 5.96
C LYS A 209 -22.88 12.63 6.20
N GLU A 210 -23.54 11.57 6.63
CA GLU A 210 -24.98 11.61 6.93
C GLU A 210 -25.32 12.61 8.07
N GLN A 211 -24.46 12.68 9.09
CA GLN A 211 -24.63 13.64 10.17
C GLN A 211 -24.49 15.09 9.67
N LEU A 212 -23.49 15.37 8.83
CA LEU A 212 -23.30 16.68 8.23
C LEU A 212 -24.50 17.09 7.35
N GLU A 213 -25.00 16.18 6.53
CA GLU A 213 -26.19 16.44 5.70
C GLU A 213 -27.46 16.72 6.53
N LYS A 214 -27.63 16.05 7.66
CA LYS A 214 -28.75 16.32 8.58
C LYS A 214 -28.64 17.70 9.21
N ILE A 215 -27.44 18.09 9.68
CA ILE A 215 -27.18 19.41 10.25
C ILE A 215 -27.43 20.51 9.22
N GLU A 216 -26.98 20.35 7.97
CA GLU A 216 -27.22 21.31 6.91
C GLU A 216 -28.70 21.46 6.56
N LYS A 217 -29.45 20.34 6.53
CA LYS A 217 -30.92 20.37 6.29
C LYS A 217 -31.67 21.07 7.42
N GLU A 218 -31.24 20.88 8.67
CA GLU A 218 -31.83 21.56 9.83
C GLU A 218 -31.55 23.06 9.81
N LYS A 219 -30.32 23.48 9.50
CA LYS A 219 -29.97 24.90 9.33
C LYS A 219 -30.79 25.60 8.25
N LYS A 220 -30.96 24.96 7.09
CA LYS A 220 -31.78 25.50 5.99
C LYS A 220 -33.27 25.61 6.34
N LYS A 221 -33.80 24.74 7.22
CA LYS A 221 -35.19 24.85 7.70
C LYS A 221 -35.37 26.00 8.68
N THR A 222 -34.36 26.32 9.47
CA THR A 222 -34.41 27.40 10.46
C THR A 222 -34.23 28.80 9.84
N GLU A 223 -33.60 28.86 8.64
CA GLU A 223 -33.37 30.12 7.91
C GLU A 223 -34.51 30.50 6.93
N GLN A 224 -35.57 29.71 6.78
CA GLN A 224 -36.76 30.14 6.03
C GLN A 224 -37.59 31.09 6.88
N PRO A 225 -37.77 32.37 6.47
CA PRO A 225 -38.60 33.31 7.22
C PRO A 225 -40.03 32.79 7.24
N GLN A 226 -40.63 32.73 8.43
CA GLN A 226 -42.07 32.55 8.57
C GLN A 226 -42.77 33.67 7.79
N SER A 227 -43.40 33.32 6.66
CA SER A 227 -44.32 34.23 6.00
C SER A 227 -45.47 34.53 6.96
N THR A 228 -45.50 35.73 7.52
CA THR A 228 -46.64 36.24 8.27
C THR A 228 -47.92 36.14 7.41
N PRO A 229 -49.00 35.55 7.91
CA PRO A 229 -50.26 35.60 7.24
C PRO A 229 -50.76 37.04 7.32
N ASN A 230 -50.90 37.68 6.16
CA ASN A 230 -51.54 38.96 6.04
C ASN A 230 -53.04 38.81 6.26
N ASN A 231 -53.54 39.23 7.43
CA ASN A 231 -54.96 39.38 7.69
C ASN A 231 -55.41 40.72 7.09
N SER A 232 -56.23 40.64 6.09
CA SER A 232 -57.09 41.74 5.62
C SER A 232 -58.55 41.26 5.73
#